data_515b4730378038c7875e694694fbda9e
#
_entry.id   515b4730378038c7875e694694fbda9e
#
_cell.length_a   1.000
_cell.length_b   1.000
_cell.length_c   1.000
_cell.angle_alpha   90.00
_cell.angle_beta   90.00
_cell.angle_gamma   90.00
#
_symmetry.space_group_name_H-M   'P 1'
#
loop_
_entity.id
_entity.type
_entity.pdbx_description
1 polymer ?
#
loop_
_entity_poly.entity_id
_entity_poly.type
_entity_poly.pdbx_seq_one_letter_code
_entity_poly.pdbx_strand_id
1 'polypeptide(L)'
;MEETGPSPFDEPPTTELTTNTELSGTPSPISGFVAPEVQGRQKSQMPQVFGILAVILSVAGVLLNLLGLLTTQAEIDLAREVGENSTLFVVWSWLEPIFGIIASIIFGYAGLQLYNYKKQSIFIGLGAVAINTASGLMTSYVQSQLQETLSGSSELGQIFAGIGVIFTLFCNSCCAMLLVIPLMISPQDLE
;
A
#
# COMPACT_ATOMS: atom_id res chain seq x y z
N MET A 1 38.88 -72.74 31.70
CA MET A 1 38.93 -71.46 32.45
C MET A 1 38.99 -70.39 31.41
N GLU A 2 37.83 -69.86 31.07
CA GLU A 2 37.68 -68.75 30.12
C GLU A 2 36.68 -67.79 30.74
N GLU A 3 37.19 -66.66 31.24
CA GLU A 3 36.45 -65.61 31.83
C GLU A 3 35.88 -64.79 30.68
N THR A 4 34.60 -64.90 30.44
CA THR A 4 33.86 -64.00 29.56
C THR A 4 33.54 -62.71 30.32
N GLY A 5 34.29 -61.62 30.01
CA GLY A 5 34.00 -60.31 30.51
C GLY A 5 32.68 -59.77 29.94
N PRO A 6 32.01 -58.87 30.64
CA PRO A 6 30.75 -58.30 30.22
C PRO A 6 30.89 -57.46 28.91
N SER A 7 29.91 -57.63 28.05
CA SER A 7 29.81 -56.91 26.77
C SER A 7 29.69 -55.39 27.00
N PRO A 8 30.37 -54.54 26.20
CA PRO A 8 30.30 -53.09 26.31
C PRO A 8 28.94 -52.49 25.84
N PHE A 9 27.95 -53.32 25.57
CA PHE A 9 26.62 -52.94 25.10
C PHE A 9 25.48 -53.22 26.07
N ASP A 10 25.80 -53.55 27.35
CA ASP A 10 24.76 -53.65 28.37
C ASP A 10 24.13 -52.31 28.60
N GLU A 11 22.81 -52.23 28.40
CA GLU A 11 22.00 -51.02 28.49
C GLU A 11 22.15 -50.35 29.86
N PRO A 12 22.22 -48.98 29.88
CA PRO A 12 22.20 -48.28 31.14
C PRO A 12 20.87 -48.48 31.85
N PRO A 13 20.88 -48.62 33.18
CA PRO A 13 19.65 -48.83 33.95
C PRO A 13 18.68 -47.66 33.73
N THR A 14 17.47 -47.99 33.34
CA THR A 14 16.33 -47.08 33.31
C THR A 14 16.14 -46.48 34.69
N THR A 15 16.63 -45.25 34.86
CA THR A 15 16.33 -44.48 36.06
C THR A 15 14.87 -44.05 35.97
N GLU A 16 14.04 -44.70 36.80
CA GLU A 16 12.65 -44.24 37.02
C GLU A 16 12.68 -42.77 37.41
N LEU A 17 12.01 -41.97 36.61
CA LEU A 17 11.80 -40.56 36.84
C LEU A 17 10.80 -40.41 38.00
N THR A 18 11.31 -40.37 39.23
CA THR A 18 10.52 -39.99 40.39
C THR A 18 10.07 -38.54 40.23
N THR A 19 8.82 -38.42 39.88
CA THR A 19 8.05 -37.19 39.94
C THR A 19 8.07 -36.64 41.38
N ASN A 20 8.20 -35.32 41.46
CA ASN A 20 8.12 -34.48 42.66
C ASN A 20 9.44 -34.25 43.42
N THR A 21 10.26 -33.42 42.80
CA THR A 21 11.08 -32.49 43.59
C THR A 21 10.73 -31.07 43.16
N GLU A 22 9.99 -30.40 44.01
CA GLU A 22 9.86 -28.95 43.94
C GLU A 22 11.27 -28.33 43.97
N LEU A 23 11.81 -27.96 42.82
CA LEU A 23 13.01 -27.13 42.75
C LEU A 23 12.70 -25.73 43.25
N SER A 24 12.55 -25.61 44.58
CA SER A 24 12.64 -24.33 45.27
C SER A 24 14.13 -23.98 45.46
N GLY A 25 14.80 -23.73 44.37
CA GLY A 25 16.14 -23.21 44.31
C GLY A 25 16.18 -22.14 43.24
N THR A 26 16.27 -20.90 43.65
CA THR A 26 16.65 -19.81 42.76
C THR A 26 17.95 -20.23 42.04
N PRO A 27 17.97 -20.43 40.72
CA PRO A 27 19.20 -20.77 40.05
C PRO A 27 20.19 -19.61 40.27
N SER A 28 21.28 -19.90 40.99
CA SER A 28 22.39 -18.97 41.09
C SER A 28 22.87 -18.65 39.69
N PRO A 29 23.00 -17.38 39.30
CA PRO A 29 23.47 -17.00 37.98
C PRO A 29 24.87 -17.61 37.80
N ILE A 30 25.01 -18.55 36.86
CA ILE A 30 26.31 -19.08 36.46
C ILE A 30 27.09 -17.91 35.91
N SER A 31 28.04 -17.39 36.69
CA SER A 31 28.96 -16.33 36.30
C SER A 31 29.68 -16.75 35.03
N GLY A 32 29.30 -16.20 33.89
CA GLY A 32 29.99 -16.42 32.62
C GLY A 32 29.09 -16.76 31.41
N PHE A 33 27.84 -17.17 31.61
CA PHE A 33 26.93 -17.30 30.51
C PHE A 33 26.07 -16.05 30.41
N VAL A 34 26.62 -14.99 29.78
CA VAL A 34 25.80 -13.90 29.28
C VAL A 34 24.99 -14.54 28.17
N ALA A 35 23.73 -14.91 28.47
CA ALA A 35 22.78 -15.24 27.42
C ALA A 35 22.85 -14.05 26.43
N PRO A 36 23.07 -14.30 25.12
CA PRO A 36 23.03 -13.21 24.17
C PRO A 36 21.69 -12.52 24.39
N GLU A 37 21.76 -11.27 24.85
CA GLU A 37 20.59 -10.43 24.96
C GLU A 37 19.90 -10.54 23.60
N VAL A 38 18.73 -11.18 23.58
CA VAL A 38 17.91 -11.24 22.37
C VAL A 38 17.55 -9.77 22.15
N GLN A 39 18.46 -9.08 21.44
CA GLN A 39 18.19 -7.72 20.98
C GLN A 39 16.88 -7.81 20.24
N GLY A 40 15.81 -7.34 20.89
CA GLY A 40 14.49 -7.31 20.33
C GLY A 40 14.64 -6.69 18.94
N ARG A 41 14.42 -7.47 17.91
CA ARG A 41 14.60 -7.07 16.51
C ARG A 41 13.87 -5.74 16.33
N GLN A 42 14.61 -4.66 16.17
CA GLN A 42 14.00 -3.35 15.92
C GLN A 42 13.21 -3.45 14.60
N LYS A 43 11.89 -3.28 14.70
CA LYS A 43 11.04 -3.21 13.50
C LYS A 43 11.56 -2.08 12.61
N SER A 44 11.65 -2.32 11.32
CA SER A 44 12.06 -1.31 10.35
C SER A 44 11.13 -0.10 10.42
N GLN A 45 11.66 1.12 10.37
CA GLN A 45 10.87 2.35 10.32
C GLN A 45 10.28 2.62 8.93
N MET A 46 10.67 1.84 7.92
CA MET A 46 10.22 2.02 6.53
C MET A 46 8.70 2.06 6.37
N PRO A 47 7.92 1.10 6.89
CA PRO A 47 6.46 1.16 6.74
C PRO A 47 5.84 2.42 7.34
N GLN A 48 6.40 2.95 8.43
CA GLN A 48 5.93 4.19 9.05
C GLN A 48 6.17 5.40 8.15
N VAL A 49 7.36 5.53 7.60
CA VAL A 49 7.71 6.65 6.70
C VAL A 49 6.82 6.64 5.46
N PHE A 50 6.68 5.48 4.81
CA PHE A 50 5.83 5.35 3.63
C PHE A 50 4.34 5.51 3.96
N GLY A 51 3.90 5.05 5.14
CA GLY A 51 2.54 5.26 5.64
C GLY A 51 2.22 6.75 5.82
N ILE A 52 3.12 7.53 6.44
CA ILE A 52 2.96 8.98 6.60
C ILE A 52 2.92 9.67 5.24
N LEU A 53 3.82 9.31 4.34
CA LEU A 53 3.86 9.88 3.00
C LEU A 53 2.57 9.63 2.23
N ALA A 54 2.02 8.40 2.30
CA ALA A 54 0.74 8.06 1.71
C ALA A 54 -0.43 8.90 2.28
N VAL A 55 -0.43 9.15 3.59
CA VAL A 55 -1.44 10.00 4.23
C VAL A 55 -1.32 11.45 3.75
N ILE A 56 -0.11 12.01 3.66
CA ILE A 56 0.11 13.37 3.16
C ILE A 56 -0.40 13.50 1.71
N LEU A 57 -0.04 12.53 0.85
CA LEU A 57 -0.51 12.51 -0.55
C LEU A 57 -2.03 12.37 -0.65
N SER A 58 -2.64 11.57 0.24
CA SER A 58 -4.09 11.43 0.33
C SER A 58 -4.78 12.75 0.66
N VAL A 59 -4.29 13.47 1.67
CA VAL A 59 -4.84 14.77 2.07
C VAL A 59 -4.72 15.77 0.91
N ALA A 60 -3.56 15.83 0.26
CA ALA A 60 -3.36 16.65 -0.92
C ALA A 60 -4.33 16.26 -2.05
N GLY A 61 -4.52 14.98 -2.29
CA GLY A 61 -5.47 14.46 -3.29
C GLY A 61 -6.91 14.86 -2.99
N VAL A 62 -7.36 14.76 -1.73
CA VAL A 62 -8.70 15.21 -1.32
C VAL A 62 -8.87 16.71 -1.57
N LEU A 63 -7.89 17.54 -1.18
CA LEU A 63 -7.95 18.98 -1.38
C LEU A 63 -8.01 19.37 -2.85
N LEU A 64 -7.19 18.74 -3.70
CA LEU A 64 -7.19 18.98 -5.14
C LEU A 64 -8.52 18.60 -5.79
N ASN A 65 -9.09 17.44 -5.41
CA ASN A 65 -10.38 17.01 -5.93
C ASN A 65 -11.55 17.90 -5.42
N LEU A 66 -11.47 18.42 -4.20
CA LEU A 66 -12.44 19.40 -3.70
C LEU A 66 -12.36 20.71 -4.49
N LEU A 67 -11.14 21.19 -4.81
CA LEU A 67 -10.97 22.35 -5.69
C LEU A 67 -11.54 22.06 -7.08
N GLY A 68 -11.27 20.88 -7.65
CA GLY A 68 -11.88 20.43 -8.91
C GLY A 68 -13.40 20.49 -8.85
N LEU A 69 -14.03 19.99 -7.77
CA LEU A 69 -15.47 20.05 -7.61
C LEU A 69 -16.02 21.49 -7.59
N LEU A 70 -15.27 22.43 -7.00
CA LEU A 70 -15.67 23.84 -6.98
C LEU A 70 -15.56 24.52 -8.36
N THR A 71 -14.64 24.05 -9.21
CA THR A 71 -14.45 24.61 -10.57
C THR A 71 -15.27 23.91 -11.64
N THR A 72 -15.88 22.75 -11.35
CA THR A 72 -16.62 21.92 -12.31
C THR A 72 -17.69 22.71 -13.09
N GLN A 73 -18.43 23.58 -12.41
CA GLN A 73 -19.47 24.36 -13.11
C GLN A 73 -18.86 25.33 -14.12
N ALA A 74 -17.76 25.99 -13.78
CA ALA A 74 -17.07 26.89 -14.68
C ALA A 74 -16.49 26.16 -15.91
N GLU A 75 -15.99 24.95 -15.71
CA GLU A 75 -15.47 24.11 -16.79
C GLU A 75 -16.60 23.68 -17.75
N ILE A 76 -17.76 23.31 -17.21
CA ILE A 76 -18.95 22.95 -18.01
C ILE A 76 -19.45 24.15 -18.81
N ASP A 77 -19.51 25.33 -18.20
CA ASP A 77 -19.99 26.55 -18.88
C ASP A 77 -19.01 26.95 -20.00
N LEU A 78 -17.70 26.84 -19.75
CA LEU A 78 -16.68 27.10 -20.77
C LEU A 78 -16.77 26.08 -21.93
N ALA A 79 -16.96 24.80 -21.62
CA ALA A 79 -17.11 23.77 -22.64
C ALA A 79 -18.34 24.02 -23.52
N ARG A 80 -19.45 24.49 -22.95
CA ARG A 80 -20.66 24.85 -23.70
C ARG A 80 -20.44 26.04 -24.65
N GLU A 81 -19.66 27.03 -24.22
CA GLU A 81 -19.32 28.17 -25.07
C GLU A 81 -18.57 27.77 -26.34
N VAL A 82 -17.77 26.69 -26.26
CA VAL A 82 -17.03 26.15 -27.41
C VAL A 82 -17.79 25.08 -28.19
N GLY A 83 -19.06 24.83 -27.83
CA GLY A 83 -19.96 23.95 -28.55
C GLY A 83 -20.02 22.51 -28.04
N GLU A 84 -19.29 22.18 -26.96
CA GLU A 84 -19.37 20.88 -26.33
C GLU A 84 -20.62 20.77 -25.44
N ASN A 85 -21.57 19.93 -25.84
CA ASN A 85 -22.85 19.74 -25.16
C ASN A 85 -23.13 18.28 -24.84
N SER A 86 -22.10 17.41 -24.85
CA SER A 86 -22.33 15.99 -24.58
C SER A 86 -22.75 15.75 -23.13
N THR A 87 -23.79 14.96 -22.96
CA THR A 87 -24.24 14.53 -21.63
C THR A 87 -23.14 13.77 -20.89
N LEU A 88 -22.32 13.02 -21.63
CA LEU A 88 -21.20 12.28 -21.07
C LEU A 88 -20.18 13.22 -20.41
N PHE A 89 -19.80 14.30 -21.09
CA PHE A 89 -18.88 15.29 -20.54
C PHE A 89 -19.40 15.90 -19.24
N VAL A 90 -20.66 16.37 -19.25
CA VAL A 90 -21.26 17.00 -18.07
C VAL A 90 -21.36 16.03 -16.90
N VAL A 91 -21.83 14.82 -17.12
CA VAL A 91 -21.95 13.82 -16.05
C VAL A 91 -20.58 13.41 -15.51
N TRP A 92 -19.60 13.22 -16.41
CA TRP A 92 -18.26 12.82 -16.00
C TRP A 92 -17.54 13.93 -15.21
N SER A 93 -17.66 15.19 -15.60
CA SER A 93 -17.08 16.33 -14.90
C SER A 93 -17.52 16.41 -13.42
N TRP A 94 -18.74 15.98 -13.11
CA TRP A 94 -19.20 15.88 -11.72
C TRP A 94 -18.73 14.60 -11.03
N LEU A 95 -18.64 13.48 -11.73
CA LEU A 95 -18.28 12.20 -11.14
C LEU A 95 -16.77 12.08 -10.86
N GLU A 96 -15.94 12.63 -11.73
CA GLU A 96 -14.48 12.53 -11.62
C GLU A 96 -13.94 12.99 -10.25
N PRO A 97 -14.22 14.22 -9.76
CA PRO A 97 -13.70 14.64 -8.47
C PRO A 97 -14.27 13.82 -7.31
N ILE A 98 -15.48 13.29 -7.43
CA ILE A 98 -16.08 12.40 -6.41
C ILE A 98 -15.30 11.10 -6.33
N PHE A 99 -15.00 10.45 -7.46
CA PHE A 99 -14.17 9.25 -7.49
C PHE A 99 -12.75 9.53 -6.99
N GLY A 100 -12.19 10.69 -7.31
CA GLY A 100 -10.88 11.14 -6.82
C GLY A 100 -10.85 11.31 -5.30
N ILE A 101 -11.90 11.89 -4.70
CA ILE A 101 -12.03 12.01 -3.24
C ILE A 101 -12.11 10.62 -2.60
N ILE A 102 -12.97 9.74 -3.10
CA ILE A 102 -13.14 8.38 -2.57
C ILE A 102 -11.82 7.61 -2.65
N ALA A 103 -11.16 7.60 -3.80
CA ALA A 103 -9.89 6.94 -3.99
C ALA A 103 -8.81 7.49 -3.05
N SER A 104 -8.74 8.81 -2.88
CA SER A 104 -7.81 9.47 -1.95
C SER A 104 -8.05 9.08 -0.50
N ILE A 105 -9.30 9.02 -0.05
CA ILE A 105 -9.65 8.59 1.32
C ILE A 105 -9.23 7.14 1.55
N ILE A 106 -9.52 6.24 0.60
CA ILE A 106 -9.14 4.83 0.69
C ILE A 106 -7.61 4.69 0.72
N PHE A 107 -6.89 5.47 -0.10
CA PHE A 107 -5.43 5.49 -0.12
C PHE A 107 -4.84 6.00 1.20
N GLY A 108 -5.41 7.03 1.80
CA GLY A 108 -5.01 7.53 3.13
C GLY A 108 -5.26 6.51 4.24
N TYR A 109 -6.40 5.82 4.20
CA TYR A 109 -6.68 4.73 5.12
C TYR A 109 -5.68 3.58 4.99
N ALA A 110 -5.31 3.22 3.76
CA ALA A 110 -4.23 2.27 3.50
C ALA A 110 -2.90 2.75 4.08
N GLY A 111 -2.57 4.04 3.93
CA GLY A 111 -1.38 4.65 4.53
C GLY A 111 -1.35 4.53 6.06
N LEU A 112 -2.48 4.79 6.74
CA LEU A 112 -2.60 4.60 8.19
C LEU A 112 -2.43 3.14 8.63
N GLN A 113 -2.97 2.20 7.85
CA GLN A 113 -2.77 0.78 8.13
C GLN A 113 -1.32 0.34 7.90
N LEU A 114 -0.65 0.89 6.88
CA LEU A 114 0.75 0.64 6.61
C LEU A 114 1.64 1.19 7.75
N TYR A 115 1.32 2.37 8.26
CA TYR A 115 1.96 2.93 9.45
C TYR A 115 1.87 1.99 10.65
N ASN A 116 0.75 1.27 10.79
CA ASN A 116 0.51 0.26 11.83
C ASN A 116 1.02 -1.15 11.44
N TYR A 117 1.87 -1.28 10.43
CA TYR A 117 2.49 -2.54 9.99
C TYR A 117 1.51 -3.61 9.49
N LYS A 118 0.31 -3.25 9.01
CA LYS A 118 -0.68 -4.22 8.53
C LYS A 118 -0.48 -4.53 7.05
N LYS A 119 -0.25 -5.80 6.70
CA LYS A 119 -0.13 -6.28 5.30
C LYS A 119 -1.36 -5.96 4.44
N GLN A 120 -2.53 -5.98 5.03
CA GLN A 120 -3.80 -5.71 4.34
C GLN A 120 -3.84 -4.30 3.72
N SER A 121 -3.06 -3.35 4.26
CA SER A 121 -2.95 -1.99 3.74
C SER A 121 -2.57 -1.94 2.26
N ILE A 122 -1.72 -2.86 1.82
CA ILE A 122 -1.19 -2.90 0.45
C ILE A 122 -2.31 -3.22 -0.54
N PHE A 123 -3.14 -4.22 -0.23
CA PHE A 123 -4.27 -4.58 -1.09
C PHE A 123 -5.33 -3.47 -1.17
N ILE A 124 -5.62 -2.82 -0.04
CA ILE A 124 -6.56 -1.70 0.01
C ILE A 124 -6.00 -0.52 -0.80
N GLY A 125 -4.72 -0.20 -0.62
CA GLY A 125 -4.07 0.89 -1.34
C GLY A 125 -3.97 0.62 -2.85
N LEU A 126 -3.64 -0.60 -3.26
CA LEU A 126 -3.65 -0.98 -4.68
C LEU A 126 -5.05 -0.90 -5.28
N GLY A 127 -6.09 -1.24 -4.51
CA GLY A 127 -7.48 -1.03 -4.91
C GLY A 127 -7.80 0.45 -5.17
N ALA A 128 -7.36 1.35 -4.30
CA ALA A 128 -7.51 2.79 -4.50
C ALA A 128 -6.77 3.28 -5.76
N VAL A 129 -5.53 2.82 -5.98
CA VAL A 129 -4.75 3.13 -7.18
C VAL A 129 -5.46 2.62 -8.45
N ALA A 130 -6.04 1.43 -8.42
CA ALA A 130 -6.80 0.89 -9.55
C ALA A 130 -8.05 1.74 -9.88
N ILE A 131 -8.82 2.16 -8.86
CA ILE A 131 -9.97 3.05 -9.04
C ILE A 131 -9.52 4.38 -9.65
N ASN A 132 -8.44 4.98 -9.11
CA ASN A 132 -7.91 6.25 -9.61
C ASN A 132 -7.38 6.12 -11.05
N THR A 133 -6.75 4.99 -11.39
CA THR A 133 -6.28 4.73 -12.76
C THR A 133 -7.47 4.61 -13.73
N ALA A 134 -8.50 3.86 -13.37
CA ALA A 134 -9.70 3.72 -14.20
C ALA A 134 -10.40 5.07 -14.41
N SER A 135 -10.53 5.88 -13.36
CA SER A 135 -11.07 7.23 -13.44
C SER A 135 -10.23 8.12 -14.36
N GLY A 136 -8.91 8.16 -14.19
CA GLY A 136 -8.02 8.96 -15.03
C GLY A 136 -8.00 8.55 -16.50
N LEU A 137 -8.16 7.26 -16.80
CA LEU A 137 -8.31 6.80 -18.19
C LEU A 137 -9.63 7.30 -18.81
N MET A 138 -10.71 7.26 -18.03
CA MET A 138 -12.00 7.78 -18.48
C MET A 138 -11.95 9.29 -18.70
N THR A 139 -11.30 10.03 -17.80
CA THR A 139 -11.04 11.47 -17.96
C THR A 139 -10.27 11.76 -19.23
N SER A 140 -9.19 11.01 -19.50
CA SER A 140 -8.42 11.18 -20.74
C SER A 140 -9.26 10.95 -21.98
N TYR A 141 -10.16 9.96 -21.96
CA TYR A 141 -11.08 9.71 -23.04
C TYR A 141 -12.09 10.87 -23.24
N VAL A 142 -12.71 11.35 -22.16
CA VAL A 142 -13.67 12.46 -22.21
C VAL A 142 -13.00 13.75 -22.69
N GLN A 143 -11.79 14.04 -22.21
CA GLN A 143 -11.02 15.21 -22.65
C GLN A 143 -10.59 15.11 -24.11
N SER A 144 -10.33 13.92 -24.65
CA SER A 144 -10.02 13.78 -26.07
C SER A 144 -11.18 14.20 -26.97
N GLN A 145 -12.41 13.93 -26.57
CA GLN A 145 -13.62 14.36 -27.29
C GLN A 145 -13.75 15.89 -27.27
N LEU A 146 -13.49 16.52 -26.13
CA LEU A 146 -13.49 17.97 -26.02
C LEU A 146 -12.44 18.62 -26.93
N GLN A 147 -11.21 18.09 -26.95
CA GLN A 147 -10.12 18.60 -27.79
C GLN A 147 -10.42 18.43 -29.29
N GLU A 148 -11.06 17.33 -29.69
CA GLU A 148 -11.51 17.13 -31.06
C GLU A 148 -12.53 18.18 -31.48
N THR A 149 -13.48 18.51 -30.61
CA THR A 149 -14.48 19.56 -30.84
C THR A 149 -13.82 20.94 -30.95
N LEU A 150 -12.85 21.26 -30.08
CA LEU A 150 -12.17 22.54 -30.05
C LEU A 150 -11.23 22.78 -31.24
N SER A 151 -10.46 21.76 -31.63
CA SER A 151 -9.41 21.90 -32.66
C SER A 151 -9.89 21.59 -34.06
N GLY A 152 -11.05 20.96 -34.19
CA GLY A 152 -11.53 20.45 -35.47
C GLY A 152 -10.64 19.36 -36.07
N SER A 153 -9.67 18.82 -35.31
CA SER A 153 -8.75 17.77 -35.73
C SER A 153 -8.69 16.67 -34.69
N SER A 154 -8.96 15.45 -35.14
CA SER A 154 -8.86 14.24 -34.27
C SER A 154 -7.41 13.94 -33.84
N GLU A 155 -6.42 14.40 -34.60
CA GLU A 155 -4.99 14.14 -34.27
C GLU A 155 -4.55 14.84 -32.99
N LEU A 156 -4.93 16.11 -32.79
CA LEU A 156 -4.63 16.83 -31.55
C LEU A 156 -5.31 16.22 -30.34
N GLY A 157 -6.58 15.84 -30.47
CA GLY A 157 -7.31 15.15 -29.39
C GLY A 157 -6.61 13.85 -28.97
N GLN A 158 -6.13 13.05 -29.91
CA GLN A 158 -5.41 11.80 -29.63
C GLN A 158 -4.06 12.04 -28.94
N ILE A 159 -3.33 13.08 -29.34
CA ILE A 159 -2.06 13.45 -28.70
C ILE A 159 -2.27 13.83 -27.24
N PHE A 160 -3.25 14.70 -26.95
CA PHE A 160 -3.56 15.12 -25.57
C PHE A 160 -4.06 13.96 -24.72
N ALA A 161 -4.93 13.09 -25.27
CA ALA A 161 -5.36 11.87 -24.59
C ALA A 161 -4.17 10.96 -24.27
N GLY A 162 -3.27 10.75 -25.23
CA GLY A 162 -2.06 9.95 -25.04
C GLY A 162 -1.18 10.47 -23.92
N ILE A 163 -0.92 11.77 -23.88
CA ILE A 163 -0.16 12.43 -22.79
C ILE A 163 -0.86 12.23 -21.45
N GLY A 164 -2.17 12.43 -21.38
CA GLY A 164 -2.98 12.25 -20.18
C GLY A 164 -2.91 10.83 -19.65
N VAL A 165 -3.03 9.83 -20.53
CA VAL A 165 -2.89 8.41 -20.17
C VAL A 165 -1.49 8.10 -19.60
N ILE A 166 -0.43 8.54 -20.29
CA ILE A 166 0.94 8.31 -19.84
C ILE A 166 1.17 8.94 -18.46
N PHE A 167 0.73 10.17 -18.26
CA PHE A 167 0.86 10.87 -16.98
C PHE A 167 0.08 10.17 -15.87
N THR A 168 -1.16 9.74 -16.13
CA THR A 168 -1.99 8.99 -15.19
C THR A 168 -1.32 7.68 -14.79
N LEU A 169 -0.83 6.91 -15.74
CA LEU A 169 -0.15 5.64 -15.47
C LEU A 169 1.14 5.85 -14.68
N PHE A 170 1.93 6.86 -15.02
CA PHE A 170 3.17 7.17 -14.32
C PHE A 170 2.92 7.56 -12.87
N CYS A 171 2.01 8.51 -12.60
CA CYS A 171 1.67 8.93 -11.24
C CYS A 171 1.11 7.77 -10.41
N ASN A 172 0.19 6.99 -10.97
CA ASN A 172 -0.39 5.84 -10.27
C ASN A 172 0.64 4.73 -10.02
N SER A 173 1.59 4.50 -10.93
CA SER A 173 2.71 3.57 -10.73
C SER A 173 3.61 4.02 -9.58
N CYS A 174 3.91 5.32 -9.47
CA CYS A 174 4.66 5.86 -8.33
C CYS A 174 3.90 5.62 -7.01
N CYS A 175 2.59 5.87 -6.97
CA CYS A 175 1.77 5.61 -5.78
C CYS A 175 1.74 4.12 -5.42
N ALA A 176 1.63 3.23 -6.41
CA ALA A 176 1.69 1.79 -6.20
C ALA A 176 3.06 1.35 -5.64
N MET A 177 4.16 1.88 -6.17
CA MET A 177 5.51 1.60 -5.67
C MET A 177 5.67 2.00 -4.21
N LEU A 178 5.15 3.16 -3.79
CA LEU A 178 5.20 3.61 -2.39
C LEU A 178 4.56 2.60 -1.42
N LEU A 179 3.54 1.88 -1.87
CA LEU A 179 2.87 0.84 -1.07
C LEU A 179 3.61 -0.51 -1.11
N VAL A 180 4.24 -0.85 -2.24
CA VAL A 180 4.89 -2.16 -2.44
C VAL A 180 6.32 -2.19 -1.91
N ILE A 181 7.05 -1.07 -1.94
CA ILE A 181 8.44 -0.98 -1.45
C ILE A 181 8.59 -1.51 -0.02
N PRO A 182 7.76 -1.13 0.98
CA PRO A 182 7.88 -1.65 2.33
C PRO A 182 7.71 -3.16 2.41
N LEU A 183 6.85 -3.75 1.57
CA LEU A 183 6.68 -5.20 1.49
C LEU A 183 7.93 -5.90 0.97
N MET A 184 8.63 -5.31 0.01
CA MET A 184 9.84 -5.89 -0.57
C MET A 184 11.05 -5.78 0.36
N ILE A 185 11.17 -4.67 1.11
CA ILE A 185 12.32 -4.42 1.98
C ILE A 185 12.16 -5.07 3.35
N SER A 186 10.96 -5.04 3.92
CA SER A 186 10.69 -5.50 5.29
C SER A 186 9.44 -6.38 5.39
N PRO A 187 9.37 -7.49 4.64
CA PRO A 187 8.16 -8.34 4.64
C PRO A 187 7.88 -8.98 6.00
N GLN A 188 8.91 -9.10 6.84
CA GLN A 188 8.84 -9.75 8.15
C GLN A 188 8.31 -8.81 9.24
N ASP A 189 8.30 -7.51 8.99
CA ASP A 189 7.84 -6.51 9.95
C ASP A 189 6.33 -6.21 9.78
N LEU A 190 5.73 -6.64 8.67
CA LEU A 190 4.30 -6.49 8.38
C LEU A 190 3.50 -7.68 8.91
N GLU A 191 2.43 -7.41 9.63
CA GLU A 191 1.50 -8.38 10.24
C GLU A 191 0.21 -8.53 9.42
#